data_7517a3467a51dbf24b8611d2d50087dc
#
_entry.id   7517a3467a51dbf24b8611d2d50087dc
#
_cell.length_a   1.000
_cell.length_b   1.000
_cell.length_c   1.000
_cell.angle_alpha   90.00
_cell.angle_beta   90.00
_cell.angle_gamma   90.00
#
_symmetry.space_group_name_H-M   'P 1'
#
loop_
_entity.id
_entity.type
_entity.pdbx_description
1 polymer ?
#
loop_
_entity_poly.entity_id
_entity_poly.type
_entity_poly.pdbx_seq_one_letter_code
_entity_poly.pdbx_strand_id
1 'polypeptide(L)'
;EAQESERRQAEFAERTQLFMDTMNVDEMVAQLLVAEGFTNLEEVAYVDLDELTSIDGFDQSTAEELQARARESLEEINAKAIEHAKELGVEQSLFDFEGLTPQMIEALAEDGIKTLEDFATCADWELAGGYTTVDGKRVKDTGLLEKFDMSLEEAQTLVMNARLQLGWVKESDLAKEEEAAEAGDEDEEQA
;
A
#
# COMPACT_ATOMS: atom_id res chain seq x y z
N GLU A 1 -25.32 -3.51 11.22
CA GLU A 1 -24.56 -4.38 12.15
C GLU A 1 -24.27 -5.76 11.57
N ALA A 2 -25.27 -6.48 11.02
CA ALA A 2 -25.05 -7.84 10.44
C ALA A 2 -24.08 -7.81 9.26
N GLN A 3 -24.26 -6.90 8.29
CA GLN A 3 -23.39 -6.76 7.12
C GLN A 3 -21.94 -6.37 7.49
N GLU A 4 -21.76 -5.57 8.52
CA GLU A 4 -20.44 -5.17 9.01
C GLU A 4 -19.73 -6.32 9.73
N SER A 5 -20.48 -7.15 10.44
CA SER A 5 -19.94 -8.36 11.07
C SER A 5 -19.54 -9.40 10.02
N GLU A 6 -20.36 -9.61 8.99
CA GLU A 6 -20.04 -10.51 7.88
C GLU A 6 -18.78 -10.04 7.12
N ARG A 7 -18.66 -8.73 6.88
CA ARG A 7 -17.47 -8.16 6.24
C ARG A 7 -16.21 -8.40 7.06
N ARG A 8 -16.24 -8.13 8.37
CA ARG A 8 -15.09 -8.37 9.25
C ARG A 8 -14.68 -9.83 9.31
N GLN A 9 -15.65 -10.75 9.32
CA GLN A 9 -15.38 -12.19 9.27
C GLN A 9 -14.75 -12.61 7.95
N ALA A 10 -15.21 -12.05 6.83
CA ALA A 10 -14.66 -12.31 5.51
C ALA A 10 -13.22 -11.78 5.39
N GLU A 11 -12.96 -10.55 5.84
CA GLU A 11 -11.62 -9.96 5.88
C GLU A 11 -10.65 -10.77 6.76
N PHE A 12 -11.12 -11.24 7.93
CA PHE A 12 -10.32 -12.08 8.82
C PHE A 12 -9.96 -13.41 8.14
N ALA A 13 -10.92 -14.06 7.50
CA ALA A 13 -10.69 -15.32 6.79
C ALA A 13 -9.74 -15.14 5.59
N GLU A 14 -9.89 -14.06 4.84
CA GLU A 14 -9.04 -13.74 3.69
C GLU A 14 -7.58 -13.50 4.12
N ARG A 15 -7.36 -12.71 5.16
CA ARG A 15 -6.03 -12.45 5.71
C ARG A 15 -5.39 -13.70 6.31
N THR A 16 -6.17 -14.52 7.00
CA THR A 16 -5.72 -15.82 7.51
C THR A 16 -5.22 -16.70 6.36
N GLN A 17 -6.01 -16.80 5.30
CA GLN A 17 -5.63 -17.60 4.13
C GLN A 17 -4.38 -17.06 3.45
N LEU A 18 -4.25 -15.73 3.34
CA LEU A 18 -3.05 -15.08 2.79
C LEU A 18 -1.79 -15.51 3.54
N PHE A 19 -1.79 -15.47 4.87
CA PHE A 19 -0.64 -15.89 5.68
C PHE A 19 -0.37 -17.39 5.58
N MET A 20 -1.38 -18.23 5.54
CA MET A 20 -1.23 -19.67 5.33
C MET A 20 -0.55 -19.97 3.99
N ASP A 21 -0.99 -19.33 2.93
CA ASP A 21 -0.51 -19.58 1.57
C ASP A 21 0.90 -19.01 1.33
N THR A 22 1.17 -17.82 1.87
CA THR A 22 2.44 -17.12 1.64
C THR A 22 3.57 -17.58 2.55
N MET A 23 3.30 -17.86 3.82
CA MET A 23 4.31 -18.28 4.78
C MET A 23 4.34 -19.79 5.06
N ASN A 24 3.40 -20.52 4.49
CA ASN A 24 3.23 -21.98 4.73
C ASN A 24 3.16 -22.31 6.23
N VAL A 25 2.32 -21.57 6.94
CA VAL A 25 2.01 -21.75 8.35
C VAL A 25 0.63 -22.39 8.52
N ASP A 26 0.39 -23.00 9.70
CA ASP A 26 -0.92 -23.53 10.00
C ASP A 26 -1.96 -22.41 10.27
N GLU A 27 -3.22 -22.80 10.24
CA GLU A 27 -4.34 -21.87 10.41
C GLU A 27 -4.31 -21.16 11.78
N MET A 28 -3.88 -21.85 12.85
CA MET A 28 -3.83 -21.28 14.19
C MET A 28 -2.81 -20.13 14.25
N VAL A 29 -1.64 -20.32 13.70
CA VAL A 29 -0.58 -19.30 13.64
C VAL A 29 -1.04 -18.12 12.80
N ALA A 30 -1.63 -18.38 11.64
CA ALA A 30 -2.16 -17.33 10.77
C ALA A 30 -3.27 -16.52 11.45
N GLN A 31 -4.21 -17.17 12.15
CA GLN A 31 -5.27 -16.51 12.92
C GLN A 31 -4.73 -15.64 14.07
N LEU A 32 -3.68 -16.09 14.77
CA LEU A 32 -3.03 -15.30 15.82
C LEU A 32 -2.42 -14.01 15.25
N LEU A 33 -1.72 -14.10 14.11
CA LEU A 33 -1.17 -12.91 13.43
C LEU A 33 -2.27 -11.91 13.05
N VAL A 34 -3.35 -12.40 12.45
CA VAL A 34 -4.48 -11.53 12.06
C VAL A 34 -5.18 -10.92 13.27
N ALA A 35 -5.34 -11.68 14.36
CA ALA A 35 -5.93 -11.20 15.60
C ALA A 35 -5.10 -10.09 16.28
N GLU A 36 -3.78 -10.13 16.14
CA GLU A 36 -2.87 -9.09 16.63
C GLU A 36 -2.80 -7.85 15.72
N GLY A 37 -3.47 -7.90 14.57
CA GLY A 37 -3.61 -6.76 13.68
C GLY A 37 -2.68 -6.76 12.46
N PHE A 38 -1.91 -7.82 12.24
CA PHE A 38 -1.11 -7.95 11.03
C PHE A 38 -2.00 -8.13 9.80
N THR A 39 -1.76 -7.33 8.77
CA THR A 39 -2.60 -7.31 7.57
C THR A 39 -1.91 -7.82 6.32
N ASN A 40 -0.58 -7.74 6.28
CA ASN A 40 0.21 -8.12 5.12
C ASN A 40 1.56 -8.75 5.52
N LEU A 41 2.23 -9.30 4.52
CA LEU A 41 3.49 -10.01 4.69
C LEU A 41 4.65 -9.09 5.11
N GLU A 42 4.66 -7.86 4.60
CA GLU A 42 5.68 -6.85 4.90
C GLU A 42 5.69 -6.50 6.38
N GLU A 43 4.55 -6.36 7.00
CA GLU A 43 4.43 -6.07 8.44
C GLU A 43 5.10 -7.16 9.27
N VAL A 44 4.84 -8.43 8.96
CA VAL A 44 5.48 -9.56 9.65
C VAL A 44 6.98 -9.62 9.40
N ALA A 45 7.41 -9.34 8.15
CA ALA A 45 8.81 -9.41 7.75
C ALA A 45 9.69 -8.37 8.43
N TYR A 46 9.15 -7.19 8.74
CA TYR A 46 9.92 -6.03 9.21
C TYR A 46 9.56 -5.51 10.59
N VAL A 47 8.56 -6.08 11.26
CA VAL A 47 8.23 -5.74 12.63
C VAL A 47 9.37 -6.13 13.59
N ASP A 48 9.48 -5.42 14.70
CA ASP A 48 10.44 -5.78 15.74
C ASP A 48 10.12 -7.17 16.31
N LEU A 49 11.15 -7.99 16.51
CA LEU A 49 10.99 -9.37 16.97
C LEU A 49 10.27 -9.45 18.32
N ASP A 50 10.46 -8.45 19.18
CA ASP A 50 9.82 -8.35 20.48
C ASP A 50 8.30 -8.24 20.38
N GLU A 51 7.77 -7.62 19.31
CA GLU A 51 6.33 -7.56 19.06
C GLU A 51 5.76 -8.95 18.73
N LEU A 52 6.46 -9.73 17.91
CA LEU A 52 6.05 -11.11 17.61
C LEU A 52 6.14 -12.02 18.84
N THR A 53 7.17 -11.87 19.65
CA THR A 53 7.33 -12.66 20.89
C THR A 53 6.34 -12.28 21.98
N SER A 54 5.74 -11.09 21.90
CA SER A 54 4.69 -10.65 22.83
C SER A 54 3.34 -11.34 22.58
N ILE A 55 3.18 -11.98 21.43
CA ILE A 55 1.96 -12.73 21.08
C ILE A 55 1.92 -14.02 21.87
N ASP A 56 0.80 -14.25 22.57
CA ASP A 56 0.61 -15.48 23.33
C ASP A 56 0.72 -16.73 22.43
N GLY A 57 1.64 -17.61 22.78
CA GLY A 57 1.92 -18.84 22.02
C GLY A 57 3.12 -18.74 21.07
N PHE A 58 3.75 -17.58 20.94
CA PHE A 58 4.97 -17.41 20.17
C PHE A 58 6.17 -17.27 21.11
N ASP A 59 7.09 -18.21 21.04
CA ASP A 59 8.42 -18.06 21.62
C ASP A 59 9.37 -17.38 20.63
N GLN A 60 10.59 -17.09 21.09
CA GLN A 60 11.58 -16.42 20.24
C GLN A 60 11.90 -17.23 18.98
N SER A 61 12.03 -18.55 19.10
CA SER A 61 12.35 -19.42 17.95
C SER A 61 11.22 -19.40 16.91
N THR A 62 9.97 -19.43 17.36
CA THR A 62 8.79 -19.33 16.47
C THR A 62 8.72 -17.97 15.79
N ALA A 63 8.95 -16.89 16.52
CA ALA A 63 8.96 -15.53 15.97
C ALA A 63 10.07 -15.34 14.92
N GLU A 64 11.26 -15.82 15.19
CA GLU A 64 12.39 -15.78 14.25
C GLU A 64 12.10 -16.59 12.97
N GLU A 65 11.51 -17.77 13.11
CA GLU A 65 11.11 -18.61 11.98
C GLU A 65 10.01 -17.96 11.13
N LEU A 66 8.98 -17.40 11.75
CA LEU A 66 7.91 -16.69 11.07
C LEU A 66 8.44 -15.49 10.28
N GLN A 67 9.32 -14.71 10.91
CA GLN A 67 9.91 -13.55 10.27
C GLN A 67 10.83 -13.95 9.10
N ALA A 68 11.59 -15.01 9.24
CA ALA A 68 12.43 -15.56 8.16
C ALA A 68 11.56 -16.04 6.98
N ARG A 69 10.49 -16.76 7.25
CA ARG A 69 9.53 -17.21 6.21
C ARG A 69 8.85 -16.04 5.51
N ALA A 70 8.44 -15.02 6.27
CA ALA A 70 7.82 -13.82 5.71
C ALA A 70 8.79 -13.09 4.76
N ARG A 71 10.06 -12.93 5.15
CA ARG A 71 11.09 -12.31 4.31
C ARG A 71 11.37 -13.10 3.04
N GLU A 72 11.54 -14.41 3.15
CA GLU A 72 11.79 -15.30 2.02
C GLU A 72 10.62 -15.26 1.02
N SER A 73 9.40 -15.37 1.51
CA SER A 73 8.20 -15.28 0.66
C SER A 73 8.05 -13.92 -0.01
N LEU A 74 8.37 -12.85 0.72
CA LEU A 74 8.32 -11.48 0.20
C LEU A 74 9.36 -11.27 -0.91
N GLU A 75 10.58 -11.77 -0.72
CA GLU A 75 11.63 -11.73 -1.75
C GLU A 75 11.22 -12.47 -3.02
N GLU A 76 10.61 -13.65 -2.88
CA GLU A 76 10.11 -14.42 -4.03
C GLU A 76 8.97 -13.71 -4.75
N ILE A 77 7.98 -13.17 -4.01
CA ILE A 77 6.86 -12.41 -4.58
C ILE A 77 7.37 -11.17 -5.30
N ASN A 78 8.27 -10.42 -4.69
CA ASN A 78 8.86 -9.23 -5.29
C ASN A 78 9.69 -9.55 -6.54
N ALA A 79 10.46 -10.63 -6.53
CA ALA A 79 11.23 -11.06 -7.69
C ALA A 79 10.32 -11.40 -8.88
N LYS A 80 9.24 -12.12 -8.64
CA LYS A 80 8.23 -12.43 -9.68
C LYS A 80 7.53 -11.17 -10.20
N ALA A 81 7.19 -10.25 -9.31
CA ALA A 81 6.57 -8.98 -9.67
C ALA A 81 7.49 -8.12 -10.55
N ILE A 82 8.79 -8.06 -10.23
CA ILE A 82 9.79 -7.36 -11.04
C ILE A 82 9.92 -8.00 -12.42
N GLU A 83 9.99 -9.33 -12.50
CA GLU A 83 10.10 -10.05 -13.77
C GLU A 83 8.88 -9.77 -14.65
N HIS A 84 7.67 -9.90 -14.11
CA HIS A 84 6.44 -9.61 -14.83
C HIS A 84 6.34 -8.14 -15.27
N ALA A 85 6.69 -7.19 -14.39
CA ALA A 85 6.71 -5.78 -14.75
C ALA A 85 7.69 -5.47 -15.90
N LYS A 86 8.85 -6.12 -15.93
CA LYS A 86 9.81 -6.01 -17.04
C LYS A 86 9.26 -6.58 -18.35
N GLU A 87 8.56 -7.71 -18.29
CA GLU A 87 7.87 -8.29 -19.44
C GLU A 87 6.79 -7.37 -20.00
N LEU A 88 6.09 -6.63 -19.13
CA LEU A 88 5.11 -5.62 -19.51
C LEU A 88 5.73 -4.33 -20.06
N GLY A 89 7.05 -4.19 -19.98
CA GLY A 89 7.79 -3.07 -20.55
C GLY A 89 8.00 -1.88 -19.60
N VAL A 90 8.00 -2.12 -18.29
CA VAL A 90 8.32 -1.08 -17.31
C VAL A 90 9.77 -0.62 -17.46
N GLU A 91 9.97 0.69 -17.49
CA GLU A 91 11.30 1.31 -17.57
C GLU A 91 11.99 1.37 -16.21
N GLN A 92 13.32 1.44 -16.22
CA GLN A 92 14.14 1.47 -15.01
C GLN A 92 13.80 2.66 -14.11
N SER A 93 13.41 3.79 -14.70
CA SER A 93 13.02 5.00 -13.95
C SER A 93 11.91 4.76 -12.93
N LEU A 94 10.95 3.88 -13.23
CA LEU A 94 9.88 3.53 -12.32
C LEU A 94 10.34 2.57 -11.22
N PHE A 95 11.25 1.64 -11.52
CA PHE A 95 11.86 0.77 -10.51
C PHE A 95 12.77 1.53 -9.54
N ASP A 96 13.45 2.56 -10.00
CA ASP A 96 14.36 3.38 -9.20
C ASP A 96 13.62 4.41 -8.33
N PHE A 97 12.33 4.60 -8.56
CA PHE A 97 11.52 5.54 -7.79
C PHE A 97 11.22 4.97 -6.40
N GLU A 98 11.59 5.72 -5.37
CA GLU A 98 11.33 5.35 -3.98
C GLU A 98 9.85 5.54 -3.62
N GLY A 99 9.31 4.60 -2.86
CA GLY A 99 7.93 4.62 -2.37
C GLY A 99 6.98 3.67 -3.09
N LEU A 100 7.40 3.08 -4.21
CA LEU A 100 6.66 2.02 -4.89
C LEU A 100 7.33 0.67 -4.67
N THR A 101 6.56 -0.30 -4.18
CA THR A 101 7.01 -1.69 -4.08
C THR A 101 6.96 -2.37 -5.45
N PRO A 102 7.71 -3.46 -5.67
CA PRO A 102 7.62 -4.22 -6.92
C PRO A 102 6.21 -4.67 -7.28
N GLN A 103 5.41 -5.06 -6.31
CA GLN A 103 4.01 -5.45 -6.51
C GLN A 103 3.13 -4.27 -6.95
N MET A 104 3.37 -3.07 -6.41
CA MET A 104 2.69 -1.84 -6.85
C MET A 104 3.06 -1.49 -8.29
N ILE A 105 4.34 -1.60 -8.65
CA ILE A 105 4.82 -1.35 -10.01
C ILE A 105 4.20 -2.33 -11.00
N GLU A 106 4.11 -3.61 -10.65
CA GLU A 106 3.41 -4.63 -11.44
C GLU A 106 1.94 -4.24 -11.68
N ALA A 107 1.21 -3.86 -10.63
CA ALA A 107 -0.19 -3.45 -10.74
C ALA A 107 -0.37 -2.20 -11.62
N LEU A 108 0.52 -1.24 -11.53
CA LEU A 108 0.54 -0.05 -12.39
C LEU A 108 0.82 -0.42 -13.85
N ALA A 109 1.76 -1.34 -14.08
CA ALA A 109 2.13 -1.80 -15.42
C ALA A 109 1.00 -2.54 -16.13
N GLU A 110 0.22 -3.34 -15.40
CA GLU A 110 -0.98 -4.01 -15.92
C GLU A 110 -2.01 -3.01 -16.46
N ASP A 111 -2.03 -1.80 -15.91
CA ASP A 111 -2.92 -0.71 -16.31
C ASP A 111 -2.27 0.27 -17.30
N GLY A 112 -1.08 -0.06 -17.79
CA GLY A 112 -0.37 0.72 -18.82
C GLY A 112 0.56 1.81 -18.29
N ILE A 113 0.74 1.94 -16.98
CA ILE A 113 1.67 2.88 -16.34
C ILE A 113 3.03 2.20 -16.23
N LYS A 114 3.98 2.61 -17.08
CA LYS A 114 5.26 1.91 -17.27
C LYS A 114 6.49 2.78 -17.05
N THR A 115 6.31 4.09 -17.01
CA THR A 115 7.38 5.08 -16.82
C THR A 115 7.09 5.96 -15.62
N LEU A 116 8.12 6.62 -15.10
CA LEU A 116 7.96 7.60 -14.02
C LEU A 116 7.08 8.78 -14.48
N GLU A 117 7.20 9.17 -15.74
CA GLU A 117 6.35 10.20 -16.36
C GLU A 117 4.88 9.79 -16.36
N ASP A 118 4.58 8.54 -16.75
CA ASP A 118 3.22 8.00 -16.71
C ASP A 118 2.64 8.08 -15.29
N PHE A 119 3.43 7.67 -14.30
CA PHE A 119 3.03 7.72 -12.90
C PHE A 119 2.81 9.16 -12.40
N ALA A 120 3.68 10.09 -12.76
CA ALA A 120 3.57 11.50 -12.39
C ALA A 120 2.34 12.20 -13.01
N THR A 121 1.73 11.64 -14.06
CA THR A 121 0.48 12.14 -14.64
C THR A 121 -0.77 11.62 -13.95
N CYS A 122 -0.66 10.58 -13.11
CA CYS A 122 -1.79 10.03 -12.39
C CYS A 122 -2.37 11.04 -11.39
N ALA A 123 -3.67 11.01 -11.23
CA ALA A 123 -4.33 11.69 -10.11
C ALA A 123 -4.29 10.80 -8.85
N ASP A 124 -4.29 11.40 -7.70
CA ASP A 124 -4.30 10.71 -6.41
C ASP A 124 -5.47 9.73 -6.25
N TRP A 125 -6.67 10.12 -6.67
CA TRP A 125 -7.85 9.27 -6.64
C TRP A 125 -7.80 8.08 -7.63
N GLU A 126 -7.05 8.18 -8.73
CA GLU A 126 -6.80 7.05 -9.64
C GLU A 126 -5.99 5.95 -8.95
N LEU A 127 -5.10 6.32 -8.05
CA LEU A 127 -4.26 5.39 -7.30
C LEU A 127 -4.95 4.85 -6.04
N ALA A 128 -5.48 5.74 -5.22
CA ALA A 128 -6.09 5.38 -3.94
C ALA A 128 -7.55 4.93 -4.04
N GLY A 129 -8.22 5.26 -5.14
CA GLY A 129 -9.65 5.09 -5.27
C GLY A 129 -10.44 6.21 -4.60
N GLY A 130 -11.73 6.17 -4.75
CA GLY A 130 -12.60 7.18 -4.18
C GLY A 130 -14.06 6.98 -4.55
N TYR A 131 -14.83 8.03 -4.32
CA TYR A 131 -16.23 8.06 -4.71
C TYR A 131 -16.49 9.27 -5.61
N THR A 132 -17.06 9.03 -6.77
CA THR A 132 -17.55 10.07 -7.68
C THR A 132 -19.08 10.09 -7.72
N THR A 133 -19.65 11.18 -8.19
CA THR A 133 -21.10 11.27 -8.37
C THR A 133 -21.40 11.28 -9.87
N VAL A 134 -22.05 10.22 -10.35
CA VAL A 134 -22.49 10.07 -11.73
C VAL A 134 -24.01 10.04 -11.73
N ASP A 135 -24.64 10.95 -12.47
CA ASP A 135 -26.10 11.08 -12.55
C ASP A 135 -26.81 11.17 -11.18
N GLY A 136 -26.18 11.85 -10.21
CA GLY A 136 -26.72 12.00 -8.85
C GLY A 136 -26.56 10.76 -7.96
N LYS A 137 -25.90 9.72 -8.42
CA LYS A 137 -25.60 8.53 -7.65
C LYS A 137 -24.11 8.48 -7.28
N ARG A 138 -23.83 8.14 -6.02
CA ARG A 138 -22.46 7.93 -5.56
C ARG A 138 -21.94 6.60 -6.10
N VAL A 139 -20.90 6.65 -6.91
CA VAL A 139 -20.22 5.50 -7.52
C VAL A 139 -18.83 5.38 -6.93
N LYS A 140 -18.42 4.17 -6.54
CA LYS A 140 -17.07 3.89 -6.08
C LYS A 140 -16.17 3.64 -7.28
N ASP A 141 -15.08 4.40 -7.36
CA ASP A 141 -13.97 4.15 -8.26
C ASP A 141 -12.89 3.38 -7.50
N THR A 142 -12.52 2.21 -8.04
CA THR A 142 -11.45 1.40 -7.47
C THR A 142 -10.10 1.95 -7.89
N GLY A 143 -9.26 2.30 -6.91
CA GLY A 143 -7.90 2.77 -7.17
C GLY A 143 -6.97 1.63 -7.61
N LEU A 144 -5.99 1.96 -8.45
CA LEU A 144 -5.00 1.01 -8.96
C LEU A 144 -4.16 0.38 -7.84
N LEU A 145 -3.92 1.14 -6.77
CA LEU A 145 -3.13 0.74 -5.60
C LEU A 145 -3.99 0.58 -4.33
N GLU A 146 -5.32 0.58 -4.47
CA GLU A 146 -6.25 0.43 -3.32
C GLU A 146 -6.03 -0.89 -2.57
N LYS A 147 -5.68 -1.96 -3.28
CA LYS A 147 -5.39 -3.27 -2.67
C LYS A 147 -4.15 -3.28 -1.75
N PHE A 148 -3.31 -2.26 -1.82
CA PHE A 148 -2.15 -2.06 -0.96
C PHE A 148 -2.42 -1.09 0.19
N ASP A 149 -3.69 -0.82 0.50
CA ASP A 149 -4.14 0.10 1.54
C ASP A 149 -3.60 1.54 1.39
N MET A 150 -3.36 1.97 0.15
CA MET A 150 -2.87 3.32 -0.14
C MET A 150 -3.95 4.36 0.15
N SER A 151 -3.65 5.31 1.02
CA SER A 151 -4.49 6.47 1.28
C SER A 151 -4.38 7.53 0.18
N LEU A 152 -5.36 8.42 0.13
CA LEU A 152 -5.35 9.56 -0.80
C LEU A 152 -4.14 10.47 -0.55
N GLU A 153 -3.80 10.70 0.70
CA GLU A 153 -2.66 11.52 1.13
C GLU A 153 -1.32 10.89 0.72
N GLU A 154 -1.16 9.57 0.91
CA GLU A 154 0.02 8.84 0.45
C GLU A 154 0.15 8.88 -1.08
N ALA A 155 -0.95 8.72 -1.80
CA ALA A 155 -0.97 8.82 -3.26
C ALA A 155 -0.57 10.22 -3.74
N GLN A 156 -1.08 11.27 -3.11
CA GLN A 156 -0.68 12.66 -3.38
C GLN A 156 0.82 12.88 -3.19
N THR A 157 1.34 12.41 -2.06
CA THR A 157 2.77 12.54 -1.72
C THR A 157 3.64 11.83 -2.75
N LEU A 158 3.29 10.60 -3.14
CA LEU A 158 4.05 9.84 -4.13
C LEU A 158 4.03 10.49 -5.51
N VAL A 159 2.88 10.92 -5.99
CA VAL A 159 2.76 11.61 -7.29
C VAL A 159 3.55 12.93 -7.27
N MET A 160 3.47 13.67 -6.18
CA MET A 160 4.20 14.92 -6.04
C MET A 160 5.73 14.70 -6.02
N ASN A 161 6.20 13.66 -5.32
CA ASN A 161 7.61 13.28 -5.32
C ASN A 161 8.09 12.88 -6.72
N ALA A 162 7.28 12.18 -7.49
CA ALA A 162 7.59 11.84 -8.88
C ALA A 162 7.72 13.10 -9.74
N ARG A 163 6.82 14.06 -9.60
CA ARG A 163 6.87 15.36 -10.31
C ARG A 163 8.09 16.19 -9.92
N LEU A 164 8.47 16.18 -8.64
CA LEU A 164 9.69 16.82 -8.16
C LEU A 164 10.94 16.18 -8.78
N GLN A 165 11.03 14.87 -8.78
CA GLN A 165 12.14 14.13 -9.36
C GLN A 165 12.29 14.37 -10.87
N LEU A 166 11.18 14.53 -11.58
CA LEU A 166 11.15 14.87 -13.02
C LEU A 166 11.41 16.35 -13.30
N GLY A 167 11.43 17.19 -12.25
CA GLY A 167 11.60 18.64 -12.39
C GLY A 167 10.35 19.36 -12.91
N TRP A 168 9.18 18.75 -12.86
CA TRP A 168 7.90 19.35 -13.28
C TRP A 168 7.39 20.38 -12.27
N VAL A 169 7.73 20.20 -11.00
CA VAL A 169 7.40 21.07 -9.88
C VAL A 169 8.69 21.38 -9.12
N LYS A 170 8.78 22.55 -8.52
CA LYS A 170 9.90 22.94 -7.65
C LYS A 170 9.46 22.93 -6.20
N GLU A 171 10.38 22.58 -5.29
CA GLU A 171 10.12 22.63 -3.84
C GLU A 171 9.63 24.00 -3.37
N SER A 172 10.12 25.08 -4.00
CA SER A 172 9.67 26.45 -3.71
C SER A 172 8.20 26.71 -4.06
N ASP A 173 7.61 25.94 -4.95
CA ASP A 173 6.20 26.07 -5.34
C ASP A 173 5.29 25.35 -4.34
N LEU A 174 5.76 24.23 -3.76
CA LEU A 174 5.08 23.48 -2.70
C LEU A 174 4.99 24.28 -1.40
N ALA A 175 6.08 24.95 -1.00
CA ALA A 175 6.09 25.78 0.21
C ALA A 175 5.06 26.93 0.13
N LYS A 176 4.80 27.46 -1.06
CA LYS A 176 3.77 28.51 -1.26
C LYS A 176 2.34 27.97 -1.19
N GLU A 177 2.11 26.73 -1.60
CA GLU A 177 0.80 26.09 -1.47
C GLU A 177 0.50 25.76 -0.01
N GLU A 178 1.49 25.30 0.77
CA GLU A 178 1.35 25.05 2.20
C GLU A 178 1.10 26.36 2.97
N GLU A 179 1.85 27.43 2.70
CA GLU A 179 1.61 28.77 3.30
C GLU A 179 0.22 29.33 2.94
N ALA A 180 -0.26 29.08 1.73
CA ALA A 180 -1.59 29.51 1.29
C ALA A 180 -2.72 28.70 1.93
N ALA A 181 -2.50 27.40 2.19
CA ALA A 181 -3.45 26.52 2.86
C ALA A 181 -3.56 26.87 4.36
N GLU A 182 -2.45 27.14 5.05
CA GLU A 182 -2.43 27.58 6.44
C GLU A 182 -3.07 28.97 6.62
N ALA A 183 -2.85 29.89 5.69
CA ALA A 183 -3.46 31.22 5.72
C ALA A 183 -4.97 31.22 5.46
N GLY A 184 -5.48 30.19 4.75
CA GLY A 184 -6.91 30.03 4.48
C GLY A 184 -7.71 29.48 5.68
N ASP A 185 -7.08 28.71 6.55
CA ASP A 185 -7.71 28.09 7.72
C ASP A 185 -7.87 29.10 8.90
N GLU A 186 -7.00 30.11 8.98
CA GLU A 186 -7.09 31.16 9.99
C GLU A 186 -8.26 32.15 9.78
N ASP A 187 -8.75 32.28 8.53
CA ASP A 187 -9.87 33.20 8.23
C ASP A 187 -11.26 32.55 8.49
N GLU A 188 -11.37 31.23 8.55
CA GLU A 188 -12.65 30.56 8.89
C GLU A 188 -12.92 30.49 10.40
N GLU A 189 -11.91 30.62 11.27
CA GLU A 189 -12.06 30.57 12.74
C GLU A 189 -12.48 31.92 13.36
N GLN A 190 -12.53 33.01 12.58
CA GLN A 190 -12.91 34.36 13.06
C GLN A 190 -14.25 34.90 12.52
N ALA A 191 -15.05 34.07 11.88
CA ALA A 191 -16.35 34.48 11.35
C ALA A 191 -17.55 33.97 12.21
#